data_c5c0a8fd37d722955aa9c0e43da6908e
#
_entry.id   c5c0a8fd37d722955aa9c0e43da6908e
#
_cell.length_a   1.000
_cell.length_b   1.000
_cell.length_c   1.000
_cell.angle_alpha   90.00
_cell.angle_beta   90.00
_cell.angle_gamma   90.00
#
_symmetry.space_group_name_H-M   'P 1'
#
loop_
_entity.id
_entity.type
_entity.pdbx_description
1 polymer ?
#
loop_
_entity_poly.entity_id
_entity_poly.type
_entity_poly.pdbx_seq_one_letter_code
_entity_poly.pdbx_strand_id
1 'polypeptide(L)'
;MRVFTILGPSQSGKSTLATALANLDSAAGKRQEVAGVAALQPFLFMREDWAAIDIAGGADNLAQAGPALAASDAAVLCVPADAGAAVLSAPYLRKLEEAGIPAFIFVNRMDQATDRVAEIVAALQAYCSHNIILRQVPIREDGQVVGAVDLISERAWQYQEGKPSALIELPVAMYAREQEARTELLEALADFDDTLLEELIEDQKVMPEEVYDVATKVLQHNDLIPALMGSAEHKNGILRLMKSLRHEAPDVGVALERLSQDGKVMAVGCMADLVKHLGKTLMVRAMDGRVGNGLPVGGATLGSLTGVGSAANTSLTPGDMGQVVKSDHLNLGYTYGPDGAAPLPDWAQPRPSTFRRVITPVHERDDARLSGALERLAEIDPALVVGQDEASGHVLLNLQGPLHMRRIKQALKDEFGVEVEEGPVPPALRETIKKPVKVHHRHRKQSGGAGQFADVVIEVKPLPRGSGFVFDETVKGGAVPKNYIPSVEAGAREALAQGLNGHPVVDVCVTLKDGKHHSVDSSDYAFRTAGKNAVREALAEAGAVLLQPIMRVHIHVPSVFTGGLVPVVSGMKGQILGFEAEVGVAGWDVFETLLPMSAQDDLCNTLASATRGTGWFSTDFDHYEEARRADFAEA
;
A
#
# COMPACT_ATOMS: atom_id res chain seq x y z
N MET A 1 8.57 27.75 3.31
CA MET A 1 8.14 27.12 2.03
C MET A 1 6.80 26.45 2.22
N ARG A 2 5.85 26.55 1.26
CA ARG A 2 4.62 25.74 1.24
C ARG A 2 4.78 24.55 0.34
N VAL A 3 4.26 23.39 0.75
CA VAL A 3 4.42 22.12 0.04
C VAL A 3 3.05 21.52 -0.25
N PHE A 4 2.84 21.04 -1.46
CA PHE A 4 1.63 20.29 -1.79
C PHE A 4 1.97 19.07 -2.65
N THR A 5 1.18 18.01 -2.46
CA THR A 5 1.32 16.77 -3.23
C THR A 5 0.27 16.70 -4.34
N ILE A 6 0.69 16.36 -5.56
CA ILE A 6 -0.20 16.11 -6.69
C ILE A 6 -0.40 14.60 -6.85
N LEU A 7 -1.64 14.17 -6.74
CA LEU A 7 -2.08 12.79 -6.89
C LEU A 7 -3.03 12.63 -8.07
N GLY A 8 -3.33 11.40 -8.46
CA GLY A 8 -4.37 11.09 -9.44
C GLY A 8 -4.02 9.92 -10.35
N PRO A 9 -4.97 9.45 -11.16
CA PRO A 9 -4.79 8.33 -12.06
C PRO A 9 -3.63 8.52 -13.04
N SER A 10 -3.12 7.42 -13.57
CA SER A 10 -2.17 7.47 -14.68
C SER A 10 -2.76 8.26 -15.85
N GLN A 11 -1.93 9.05 -16.50
CA GLN A 11 -2.34 9.89 -17.65
C GLN A 11 -3.35 11.02 -17.36
N SER A 12 -3.67 11.34 -16.10
CA SER A 12 -4.52 12.50 -15.77
C SER A 12 -3.86 13.86 -16.06
N GLY A 13 -2.54 13.87 -16.33
CA GLY A 13 -1.79 15.10 -16.63
C GLY A 13 -1.12 15.77 -15.43
N LYS A 14 -0.89 15.03 -14.34
CA LYS A 14 -0.24 15.49 -13.09
C LYS A 14 1.09 16.20 -13.32
N SER A 15 2.01 15.55 -14.04
CA SER A 15 3.35 16.11 -14.28
C SER A 15 3.31 17.35 -15.16
N THR A 16 2.37 17.41 -16.11
CA THR A 16 2.09 18.62 -16.89
C THR A 16 1.54 19.73 -16.00
N LEU A 17 0.62 19.38 -15.07
CA LEU A 17 0.07 20.32 -14.09
C LEU A 17 1.17 20.87 -13.16
N ALA A 18 2.01 19.98 -12.58
CA ALA A 18 3.15 20.41 -11.75
C ALA A 18 4.07 21.39 -12.49
N THR A 19 4.41 21.07 -13.73
CA THR A 19 5.25 21.92 -14.58
C THR A 19 4.55 23.24 -14.93
N ALA A 20 3.25 23.23 -15.24
CA ALA A 20 2.49 24.44 -15.56
C ALA A 20 2.38 25.38 -14.35
N LEU A 21 2.12 24.84 -13.14
CA LEU A 21 2.10 25.61 -11.89
C LEU A 21 3.46 26.24 -11.60
N ALA A 22 4.53 25.47 -11.74
CA ALA A 22 5.89 25.93 -11.45
C ALA A 22 6.38 27.05 -12.40
N ASN A 23 5.83 27.13 -13.60
CA ASN A 23 6.23 28.14 -14.61
C ASN A 23 5.26 29.34 -14.72
N LEU A 24 4.43 29.59 -13.69
CA LEU A 24 3.46 30.69 -13.73
C LEU A 24 4.08 32.08 -13.63
N ASP A 25 5.03 32.26 -12.72
CA ASP A 25 5.55 33.58 -12.35
C ASP A 25 7.02 33.77 -12.75
N SER A 26 7.81 32.72 -12.66
CA SER A 26 9.24 32.71 -12.99
C SER A 26 9.66 31.36 -13.53
N ALA A 27 10.91 31.26 -14.02
CA ALA A 27 11.46 29.96 -14.35
C ALA A 27 11.44 29.04 -13.13
N ALA A 28 10.86 27.87 -13.28
CA ALA A 28 10.85 26.84 -12.24
C ALA A 28 12.26 26.45 -11.80
N GLY A 29 12.43 26.10 -10.54
CA GLY A 29 13.61 25.40 -10.05
C GLY A 29 13.79 24.06 -10.77
N LYS A 30 14.96 23.47 -10.66
CA LYS A 30 15.24 22.17 -11.28
C LYS A 30 14.31 21.09 -10.72
N ARG A 31 13.55 20.43 -11.59
CA ARG A 31 12.78 19.23 -11.25
C ARG A 31 13.73 18.09 -10.87
N GLN A 32 13.48 17.47 -9.75
CA GLN A 32 14.26 16.35 -9.23
C GLN A 32 13.39 15.11 -9.22
N GLU A 33 13.69 14.15 -10.08
CA GLU A 33 13.08 12.81 -10.04
C GLU A 33 13.65 12.02 -8.87
N VAL A 34 12.80 11.23 -8.20
CA VAL A 34 13.15 10.46 -7.00
C VAL A 34 12.65 9.02 -7.15
N ALA A 35 13.55 8.07 -7.16
CA ALA A 35 13.30 6.62 -7.23
C ALA A 35 12.32 6.18 -8.35
N GLY A 36 12.13 7.01 -9.39
CA GLY A 36 11.22 6.73 -10.51
C GLY A 36 9.72 6.73 -10.15
N VAL A 37 9.33 7.16 -8.95
CA VAL A 37 7.94 7.15 -8.45
C VAL A 37 7.43 8.52 -8.03
N ALA A 38 8.32 9.45 -7.76
CA ALA A 38 7.97 10.80 -7.37
C ALA A 38 8.90 11.82 -8.03
N ALA A 39 8.46 13.06 -8.09
CA ALA A 39 9.32 14.15 -8.47
C ALA A 39 9.05 15.37 -7.59
N LEU A 40 10.10 16.07 -7.20
CA LEU A 40 10.03 17.34 -6.49
C LEU A 40 10.22 18.48 -7.49
N GLN A 41 9.30 19.43 -7.50
CA GLN A 41 9.34 20.61 -8.33
C GLN A 41 9.29 21.88 -7.46
N PRO A 42 10.43 22.47 -7.08
CA PRO A 42 10.45 23.76 -6.38
C PRO A 42 10.23 24.91 -7.35
N PHE A 43 9.55 25.96 -6.87
CA PHE A 43 9.30 27.17 -7.66
C PHE A 43 8.96 28.37 -6.77
N LEU A 44 8.99 29.55 -7.35
CA LEU A 44 8.53 30.79 -6.74
C LEU A 44 7.18 31.22 -7.35
N PHE A 45 6.25 31.62 -6.50
CA PHE A 45 5.01 32.25 -6.93
C PHE A 45 4.70 33.45 -6.03
N MET A 46 4.56 34.62 -6.63
CA MET A 46 4.33 35.88 -5.92
C MET A 46 5.35 36.14 -4.78
N ARG A 47 6.61 35.80 -5.01
CA ARG A 47 7.75 35.88 -4.08
C ARG A 47 7.69 34.91 -2.88
N GLU A 48 6.79 33.95 -2.91
CA GLU A 48 6.71 32.87 -1.91
C GLU A 48 7.33 31.60 -2.48
N ASP A 49 8.07 30.86 -1.65
CA ASP A 49 8.63 29.56 -2.01
C ASP A 49 7.57 28.46 -1.93
N TRP A 50 7.48 27.69 -2.99
CA TRP A 50 6.59 26.55 -3.13
C TRP A 50 7.34 25.31 -3.59
N ALA A 51 6.82 24.14 -3.22
CA ALA A 51 7.25 22.88 -3.77
C ALA A 51 6.06 21.99 -4.09
N ALA A 52 6.01 21.44 -5.29
CA ALA A 52 5.06 20.41 -5.68
C ALA A 52 5.75 19.05 -5.64
N ILE A 53 5.14 18.08 -4.95
CA ILE A 53 5.53 16.67 -4.98
C ILE A 53 4.57 15.96 -5.93
N ASP A 54 5.07 15.53 -7.09
CA ASP A 54 4.30 14.82 -8.11
C ASP A 54 4.50 13.32 -7.94
N ILE A 55 3.43 12.59 -7.57
CA ILE A 55 3.46 11.14 -7.39
C ILE A 55 3.01 10.44 -8.66
N ALA A 56 3.78 9.46 -9.11
CA ALA A 56 3.44 8.64 -10.26
C ALA A 56 2.08 7.95 -10.09
N GLY A 57 1.27 7.94 -11.15
CA GLY A 57 -0.05 7.30 -11.11
C GLY A 57 0.04 5.77 -11.08
N GLY A 58 -1.03 5.15 -10.60
CA GLY A 58 -1.17 3.70 -10.42
C GLY A 58 -1.28 3.32 -8.94
N ALA A 59 -2.12 2.34 -8.64
CA ALA A 59 -2.38 1.90 -7.27
C ALA A 59 -1.11 1.39 -6.56
N ASP A 60 -0.20 0.76 -7.29
CA ASP A 60 1.08 0.27 -6.74
C ASP A 60 1.98 1.40 -6.22
N ASN A 61 1.81 2.63 -6.72
CA ASN A 61 2.59 3.79 -6.31
C ASN A 61 1.95 4.59 -5.16
N LEU A 62 0.71 4.27 -4.76
CA LEU A 62 0.03 4.94 -3.63
C LEU A 62 0.78 4.78 -2.30
N ALA A 63 1.59 3.74 -2.16
CA ALA A 63 2.45 3.55 -0.99
C ALA A 63 3.43 4.72 -0.78
N GLN A 64 3.86 5.39 -1.85
CA GLN A 64 4.73 6.57 -1.80
C GLN A 64 3.96 7.86 -1.47
N ALA A 65 2.64 7.85 -1.61
CA ALA A 65 1.82 9.02 -1.30
C ALA A 65 1.79 9.34 0.20
N GLY A 66 1.82 8.33 1.08
CA GLY A 66 1.76 8.53 2.52
C GLY A 66 2.84 9.48 3.05
N PRO A 67 4.15 9.18 2.86
CA PRO A 67 5.22 10.08 3.26
C PRO A 67 5.17 11.47 2.59
N ALA A 68 4.77 11.54 1.32
CA ALA A 68 4.62 12.80 0.61
C ALA A 68 3.49 13.67 1.20
N LEU A 69 2.32 13.07 1.49
CA LEU A 69 1.19 13.74 2.14
C LEU A 69 1.53 14.17 3.56
N ALA A 70 2.32 13.36 4.29
CA ALA A 70 2.82 13.70 5.63
C ALA A 70 3.66 14.97 5.62
N ALA A 71 4.39 15.22 4.54
CA ALA A 71 5.20 16.41 4.36
C ALA A 71 4.47 17.56 3.64
N SER A 72 3.17 17.46 3.37
CA SER A 72 2.43 18.46 2.58
C SER A 72 1.42 19.24 3.41
N ASP A 73 1.23 20.50 3.07
CA ASP A 73 0.22 21.39 3.65
C ASP A 73 -1.15 21.11 3.04
N ALA A 74 -1.16 20.80 1.73
CA ALA A 74 -2.38 20.48 0.98
C ALA A 74 -2.10 19.42 -0.08
N ALA A 75 -3.16 18.89 -0.69
CA ALA A 75 -3.07 17.98 -1.82
C ALA A 75 -3.86 18.51 -3.02
N VAL A 76 -3.46 18.12 -4.22
CA VAL A 76 -4.19 18.36 -5.47
C VAL A 76 -4.47 17.03 -6.14
N LEU A 77 -5.73 16.65 -6.24
CA LEU A 77 -6.17 15.49 -7.01
C LEU A 77 -6.43 15.93 -8.46
N CYS A 78 -5.53 15.53 -9.34
CA CYS A 78 -5.66 15.80 -10.78
C CYS A 78 -6.46 14.67 -11.44
N VAL A 79 -7.67 14.98 -11.93
CA VAL A 79 -8.58 14.02 -12.54
C VAL A 79 -8.82 14.35 -14.01
N PRO A 80 -9.04 13.37 -14.89
CA PRO A 80 -9.42 13.63 -16.28
C PRO A 80 -10.86 14.16 -16.36
N ALA A 81 -11.16 14.93 -17.41
CA ALA A 81 -12.50 15.47 -17.67
C ALA A 81 -13.43 14.42 -18.31
N ASP A 82 -13.61 13.30 -17.61
CA ASP A 82 -14.39 12.11 -18.04
C ASP A 82 -15.06 11.48 -16.81
N ALA A 83 -16.39 11.53 -16.77
CA ALA A 83 -17.17 10.95 -15.67
C ALA A 83 -17.01 9.41 -15.58
N GLY A 84 -16.85 8.72 -16.73
CA GLY A 84 -16.59 7.28 -16.76
C GLY A 84 -15.21 6.88 -16.22
N ALA A 85 -14.29 7.84 -16.10
CA ALA A 85 -12.99 7.64 -15.48
C ALA A 85 -12.95 8.00 -13.98
N ALA A 86 -14.03 8.52 -13.41
CA ALA A 86 -14.09 8.95 -12.01
C ALA A 86 -13.69 7.83 -11.03
N VAL A 87 -14.10 6.59 -11.30
CA VAL A 87 -13.75 5.41 -10.50
C VAL A 87 -12.24 5.20 -10.35
N LEU A 88 -11.43 5.64 -11.31
CA LEU A 88 -9.97 5.56 -11.22
C LEU A 88 -9.40 6.50 -10.14
N SER A 89 -10.18 7.49 -9.72
CA SER A 89 -9.82 8.42 -8.65
C SER A 89 -10.21 7.90 -7.25
N ALA A 90 -11.03 6.86 -7.15
CA ALA A 90 -11.51 6.32 -5.88
C ALA A 90 -10.38 5.95 -4.89
N PRO A 91 -9.27 5.28 -5.29
CA PRO A 91 -8.17 4.98 -4.37
C PRO A 91 -7.45 6.24 -3.83
N TYR A 92 -7.43 7.31 -4.62
CA TYR A 92 -6.78 8.58 -4.27
C TYR A 92 -7.67 9.40 -3.34
N LEU A 93 -8.98 9.48 -3.60
CA LEU A 93 -9.96 10.12 -2.72
C LEU A 93 -9.93 9.45 -1.34
N ARG A 94 -10.02 8.12 -1.29
CA ARG A 94 -9.88 7.36 -0.05
C ARG A 94 -8.57 7.73 0.69
N LYS A 95 -7.44 7.79 -0.01
CA LYS A 95 -6.14 8.13 0.61
C LYS A 95 -6.10 9.54 1.17
N LEU A 96 -6.74 10.50 0.51
CA LEU A 96 -6.85 11.88 0.98
C LEU A 96 -7.73 12.00 2.23
N GLU A 97 -8.86 11.27 2.27
CA GLU A 97 -9.73 11.21 3.44
C GLU A 97 -9.04 10.54 4.64
N GLU A 98 -8.38 9.39 4.43
CA GLU A 98 -7.58 8.71 5.46
C GLU A 98 -6.49 9.65 6.04
N ALA A 99 -5.89 10.49 5.19
CA ALA A 99 -4.86 11.43 5.58
C ALA A 99 -5.39 12.68 6.29
N GLY A 100 -6.69 12.98 6.19
CA GLY A 100 -7.30 14.20 6.70
C GLY A 100 -6.61 15.47 6.19
N ILE A 101 -6.15 15.44 4.93
CA ILE A 101 -5.38 16.55 4.34
C ILE A 101 -6.29 17.48 3.55
N PRO A 102 -6.19 18.82 3.74
CA PRO A 102 -6.87 19.80 2.89
C PRO A 102 -6.57 19.51 1.41
N ALA A 103 -7.60 19.25 0.63
CA ALA A 103 -7.45 18.80 -0.74
C ALA A 103 -8.23 19.64 -1.75
N PHE A 104 -7.66 19.80 -2.95
CA PHE A 104 -8.30 20.40 -4.11
C PHE A 104 -8.46 19.37 -5.20
N ILE A 105 -9.57 19.35 -5.91
CA ILE A 105 -9.72 18.60 -7.15
C ILE A 105 -9.46 19.54 -8.32
N PHE A 106 -8.62 19.10 -9.25
CA PHE A 106 -8.40 19.78 -10.50
C PHE A 106 -8.86 18.90 -11.67
N VAL A 107 -10.00 19.25 -12.27
CA VAL A 107 -10.51 18.58 -13.47
C VAL A 107 -9.70 19.10 -14.66
N ASN A 108 -8.78 18.26 -15.12
CA ASN A 108 -7.82 18.58 -16.17
C ASN A 108 -8.31 18.13 -17.55
N ARG A 109 -7.75 18.69 -18.62
CA ARG A 109 -8.11 18.40 -20.02
C ARG A 109 -9.53 18.82 -20.39
N MET A 110 -9.97 19.94 -19.86
CA MET A 110 -11.29 20.49 -20.17
C MET A 110 -11.47 20.88 -21.65
N ASP A 111 -10.38 21.04 -22.39
CA ASP A 111 -10.34 21.19 -23.83
C ASP A 111 -10.85 19.95 -24.60
N GLN A 112 -10.78 18.78 -23.97
CA GLN A 112 -11.23 17.49 -24.53
C GLN A 112 -12.52 16.96 -23.86
N ALA A 113 -13.11 17.74 -22.96
CA ALA A 113 -14.25 17.31 -22.16
C ALA A 113 -15.51 17.13 -23.00
N THR A 114 -16.07 15.93 -23.01
CA THR A 114 -17.40 15.63 -23.57
C THR A 114 -18.48 15.76 -22.51
N ASP A 115 -18.16 15.45 -21.27
CA ASP A 115 -19.09 15.45 -20.15
C ASP A 115 -19.23 16.84 -19.52
N ARG A 116 -20.32 17.05 -18.80
CA ARG A 116 -20.51 18.26 -18.02
C ARG A 116 -19.69 18.16 -16.73
N VAL A 117 -19.08 19.28 -16.30
CA VAL A 117 -18.27 19.29 -15.06
C VAL A 117 -19.08 18.81 -13.85
N ALA A 118 -20.36 19.17 -13.76
CA ALA A 118 -21.24 18.70 -12.69
C ALA A 118 -21.42 17.15 -12.70
N GLU A 119 -21.48 16.53 -13.88
CA GLU A 119 -21.54 15.07 -14.01
C GLU A 119 -20.23 14.40 -13.55
N ILE A 120 -19.09 15.00 -13.87
CA ILE A 120 -17.76 14.54 -13.42
C ILE A 120 -17.66 14.64 -11.90
N VAL A 121 -18.07 15.77 -11.31
CA VAL A 121 -18.06 15.96 -9.84
C VAL A 121 -19.04 15.01 -9.15
N ALA A 122 -20.25 14.83 -9.68
CA ALA A 122 -21.21 13.86 -9.14
C ALA A 122 -20.68 12.42 -9.19
N ALA A 123 -19.96 12.06 -10.26
CA ALA A 123 -19.32 10.74 -10.37
C ALA A 123 -18.18 10.56 -9.37
N LEU A 124 -17.40 11.61 -9.06
CA LEU A 124 -16.36 11.59 -8.02
C LEU A 124 -16.97 11.52 -6.62
N GLN A 125 -18.08 12.24 -6.39
CA GLN A 125 -18.80 12.26 -5.12
C GLN A 125 -19.23 10.87 -4.64
N ALA A 126 -19.48 9.95 -5.57
CA ALA A 126 -19.82 8.56 -5.24
C ALA A 126 -18.70 7.83 -4.44
N TYR A 127 -17.47 8.33 -4.47
CA TYR A 127 -16.29 7.74 -3.83
C TYR A 127 -15.67 8.65 -2.77
N CYS A 128 -16.41 9.66 -2.32
CA CYS A 128 -15.93 10.63 -1.34
C CYS A 128 -17.02 10.89 -0.30
N SER A 129 -16.67 10.82 0.98
CA SER A 129 -17.58 11.14 2.08
C SER A 129 -17.70 12.64 2.30
N HIS A 130 -16.62 13.40 2.00
CA HIS A 130 -16.65 14.86 2.04
C HIS A 130 -17.38 15.43 0.84
N ASN A 131 -18.09 16.53 1.03
CA ASN A 131 -18.80 17.16 -0.06
C ASN A 131 -17.81 17.82 -1.06
N ILE A 132 -17.92 17.42 -2.33
CA ILE A 132 -17.12 18.00 -3.42
C ILE A 132 -17.91 19.16 -4.03
N ILE A 133 -17.37 20.36 -3.96
CA ILE A 133 -18.08 21.57 -4.37
C ILE A 133 -17.41 22.24 -5.56
N LEU A 134 -18.21 22.61 -6.57
CA LEU A 134 -17.71 23.37 -7.72
C LEU A 134 -17.36 24.81 -7.30
N ARG A 135 -16.15 25.24 -7.69
CA ARG A 135 -15.68 26.63 -7.52
C ARG A 135 -15.77 27.43 -8.81
N GLN A 136 -16.08 26.77 -9.91
CA GLN A 136 -16.09 27.37 -11.24
C GLN A 136 -17.21 26.78 -12.11
N VAL A 137 -17.81 27.60 -12.95
CA VAL A 137 -18.74 27.20 -14.01
C VAL A 137 -18.09 27.38 -15.37
N PRO A 138 -18.10 26.36 -16.26
CA PRO A 138 -17.49 26.47 -17.59
C PRO A 138 -18.29 27.39 -18.52
N ILE A 139 -17.60 28.27 -19.23
CA ILE A 139 -18.13 29.00 -20.39
C ILE A 139 -17.93 28.10 -21.60
N ARG A 140 -19.02 27.81 -22.32
CA ARG A 140 -18.96 26.95 -23.51
C ARG A 140 -19.40 27.72 -24.76
N GLU A 141 -18.66 27.54 -25.84
CA GLU A 141 -19.00 28.00 -27.21
C GLU A 141 -18.90 26.77 -28.13
N ASP A 142 -19.93 26.54 -28.92
CA ASP A 142 -20.00 25.41 -29.86
C ASP A 142 -19.69 24.04 -29.22
N GLY A 143 -20.07 23.86 -27.93
CA GLY A 143 -19.85 22.64 -27.15
C GLY A 143 -18.48 22.55 -26.49
N GLN A 144 -17.51 23.39 -26.85
CA GLN A 144 -16.17 23.40 -26.25
C GLN A 144 -16.09 24.35 -25.06
N VAL A 145 -15.24 24.04 -24.10
CA VAL A 145 -14.98 24.90 -22.93
C VAL A 145 -13.95 25.97 -23.32
N VAL A 146 -14.40 27.21 -23.42
CA VAL A 146 -13.58 28.37 -23.83
C VAL A 146 -13.22 29.27 -22.65
N GLY A 147 -13.72 28.99 -21.46
CA GLY A 147 -13.47 29.81 -20.28
C GLY A 147 -14.14 29.26 -19.03
N ALA A 148 -14.06 30.02 -17.97
CA ALA A 148 -14.70 29.68 -16.70
C ALA A 148 -15.12 30.94 -15.93
N VAL A 149 -16.21 30.85 -15.19
CA VAL A 149 -16.64 31.84 -14.20
C VAL A 149 -16.28 31.33 -12.82
N ASP A 150 -15.59 32.14 -12.04
CA ASP A 150 -15.26 31.84 -10.65
C ASP A 150 -16.41 32.27 -9.73
N LEU A 151 -16.94 31.34 -8.96
CA LEU A 151 -18.16 31.54 -8.18
C LEU A 151 -17.96 32.37 -6.90
N ILE A 152 -16.74 32.52 -6.40
CA ILE A 152 -16.49 33.40 -5.24
C ILE A 152 -16.28 34.84 -5.70
N SER A 153 -15.36 35.06 -6.65
CA SER A 153 -15.04 36.40 -7.13
C SER A 153 -16.00 36.95 -8.17
N GLU A 154 -16.95 36.13 -8.65
CA GLU A 154 -17.93 36.47 -9.70
C GLU A 154 -17.26 36.97 -11.01
N ARG A 155 -16.00 36.52 -11.27
CA ARG A 155 -15.20 36.96 -12.42
C ARG A 155 -15.17 35.89 -13.50
N ALA A 156 -15.33 36.31 -14.76
CA ALA A 156 -15.25 35.46 -15.93
C ALA A 156 -13.85 35.51 -16.55
N TRP A 157 -13.34 34.36 -16.93
CA TRP A 157 -12.03 34.17 -17.52
C TRP A 157 -12.16 33.45 -18.85
N GLN A 158 -11.61 34.02 -19.92
CA GLN A 158 -11.50 33.36 -21.21
C GLN A 158 -10.15 32.65 -21.35
N TYR A 159 -10.18 31.41 -21.78
CA TYR A 159 -9.00 30.61 -22.01
C TYR A 159 -8.25 31.08 -23.25
N GLN A 160 -6.92 31.03 -23.20
CA GLN A 160 -6.05 31.42 -24.29
C GLN A 160 -5.01 30.34 -24.54
N GLU A 161 -4.72 30.01 -25.79
CA GLU A 161 -3.73 29.02 -26.14
C GLU A 161 -2.33 29.42 -25.66
N GLY A 162 -1.72 28.56 -24.82
CA GLY A 162 -0.36 28.73 -24.29
C GLY A 162 -0.12 30.01 -23.46
N LYS A 163 -1.16 30.73 -23.07
CA LYS A 163 -1.09 31.97 -22.26
C LYS A 163 -2.02 31.88 -21.06
N PRO A 164 -1.78 32.67 -20.00
CA PRO A 164 -2.73 32.80 -18.91
C PRO A 164 -4.09 33.27 -19.39
N SER A 165 -5.17 32.76 -18.77
CA SER A 165 -6.54 33.16 -19.11
C SER A 165 -6.76 34.66 -18.93
N ALA A 166 -7.50 35.27 -19.86
CA ALA A 166 -7.82 36.71 -19.83
C ALA A 166 -9.11 36.98 -19.03
N LEU A 167 -9.12 38.05 -18.25
CA LEU A 167 -10.33 38.53 -17.60
C LEU A 167 -11.28 39.13 -18.63
N ILE A 168 -12.55 38.72 -18.60
CA ILE A 168 -13.60 39.22 -19.48
C ILE A 168 -14.82 39.66 -18.66
N GLU A 169 -15.74 40.41 -19.25
CA GLU A 169 -17.06 40.64 -18.67
C GLU A 169 -17.85 39.33 -18.65
N LEU A 170 -18.68 39.15 -17.62
CA LEU A 170 -19.52 37.95 -17.50
C LEU A 170 -20.51 37.90 -18.68
N PRO A 171 -20.49 36.87 -19.52
CA PRO A 171 -21.43 36.78 -20.64
C PRO A 171 -22.89 36.70 -20.13
N VAL A 172 -23.78 37.47 -20.77
CA VAL A 172 -25.21 37.54 -20.35
C VAL A 172 -25.86 36.14 -20.25
N ALA A 173 -25.49 35.25 -21.18
CA ALA A 173 -25.98 33.87 -21.19
C ALA A 173 -25.55 33.03 -19.95
N MET A 174 -24.58 33.50 -19.19
CA MET A 174 -24.05 32.81 -18.02
C MET A 174 -24.67 33.29 -16.70
N TYR A 175 -25.36 34.44 -16.64
CA TYR A 175 -25.87 35.01 -15.40
C TYR A 175 -26.73 34.03 -14.57
N ALA A 176 -27.75 33.44 -15.20
CA ALA A 176 -28.65 32.52 -14.48
C ALA A 176 -27.92 31.28 -13.95
N ARG A 177 -27.00 30.73 -14.74
CA ARG A 177 -26.24 29.53 -14.37
C ARG A 177 -25.19 29.82 -13.33
N GLU A 178 -24.58 30.99 -13.40
CA GLU A 178 -23.62 31.45 -12.37
C GLU A 178 -24.34 31.66 -11.04
N GLN A 179 -25.50 32.33 -11.03
CA GLN A 179 -26.28 32.54 -9.81
C GLN A 179 -26.74 31.23 -9.17
N GLU A 180 -27.24 30.27 -9.98
CA GLU A 180 -27.64 28.94 -9.48
C GLU A 180 -26.45 28.24 -8.81
N ALA A 181 -25.31 28.12 -9.50
CA ALA A 181 -24.13 27.45 -8.97
C ALA A 181 -23.50 28.20 -7.78
N ARG A 182 -23.59 29.55 -7.77
CA ARG A 182 -23.13 30.34 -6.62
C ARG A 182 -24.01 30.10 -5.40
N THR A 183 -25.34 30.01 -5.58
CA THR A 183 -26.26 29.69 -4.47
C THR A 183 -25.92 28.30 -3.89
N GLU A 184 -25.72 27.27 -4.72
CA GLU A 184 -25.29 25.94 -4.27
C GLU A 184 -23.96 26.00 -3.47
N LEU A 185 -22.99 26.80 -3.94
CA LEU A 185 -21.73 27.01 -3.23
C LEU A 185 -21.94 27.65 -1.86
N LEU A 186 -22.73 28.71 -1.79
CA LEU A 186 -22.99 29.45 -0.55
C LEU A 186 -23.77 28.60 0.46
N GLU A 187 -24.80 27.88 0.02
CA GLU A 187 -25.55 26.93 0.85
C GLU A 187 -24.62 25.85 1.46
N ALA A 188 -23.75 25.27 0.66
CA ALA A 188 -22.82 24.25 1.14
C ALA A 188 -21.76 24.81 2.11
N LEU A 189 -21.35 26.06 1.96
CA LEU A 189 -20.45 26.73 2.92
C LEU A 189 -21.18 27.15 4.20
N ALA A 190 -22.45 27.52 4.11
CA ALA A 190 -23.28 27.92 5.23
C ALA A 190 -23.55 26.77 6.22
N ASP A 191 -23.45 25.53 5.79
CA ASP A 191 -23.51 24.35 6.69
C ASP A 191 -22.40 24.37 7.76
N PHE A 192 -21.35 25.15 7.55
CA PHE A 192 -20.17 25.23 8.41
C PHE A 192 -19.91 26.61 9.02
N ASP A 193 -20.74 27.62 8.72
CA ASP A 193 -20.59 28.99 9.27
C ASP A 193 -21.96 29.64 9.54
N ASP A 194 -22.30 29.78 10.82
CA ASP A 194 -23.59 30.32 11.28
C ASP A 194 -23.85 31.74 10.77
N THR A 195 -22.81 32.58 10.63
CA THR A 195 -22.95 33.96 10.15
C THR A 195 -23.36 33.97 8.68
N LEU A 196 -22.70 33.17 7.86
CA LEU A 196 -23.06 33.02 6.45
C LEU A 196 -24.48 32.44 6.29
N LEU A 197 -24.88 31.51 7.15
CA LEU A 197 -26.25 30.96 7.17
C LEU A 197 -27.29 32.03 7.47
N GLU A 198 -27.04 32.87 8.48
CA GLU A 198 -27.94 33.98 8.86
C GLU A 198 -28.09 34.99 7.70
N GLU A 199 -26.98 35.38 7.05
CA GLU A 199 -26.99 36.29 5.90
C GLU A 199 -27.80 35.73 4.71
N LEU A 200 -27.68 34.43 4.43
CA LEU A 200 -28.47 33.78 3.38
C LEU A 200 -29.96 33.72 3.71
N ILE A 201 -30.32 33.43 4.96
CA ILE A 201 -31.72 33.40 5.42
C ILE A 201 -32.34 34.81 5.30
N GLU A 202 -31.57 35.85 5.60
CA GLU A 202 -32.02 37.25 5.51
C GLU A 202 -31.98 37.84 4.08
N ASP A 203 -31.61 37.02 3.09
CA ASP A 203 -31.45 37.41 1.68
C ASP A 203 -30.49 38.60 1.50
N GLN A 204 -29.43 38.64 2.34
CA GLN A 204 -28.39 39.64 2.27
C GLN A 204 -27.36 39.28 1.19
N LYS A 205 -26.77 40.32 0.60
CA LYS A 205 -25.70 40.11 -0.39
C LYS A 205 -24.38 39.83 0.33
N VAL A 206 -23.94 38.57 0.30
CA VAL A 206 -22.64 38.15 0.84
C VAL A 206 -21.47 38.67 -0.03
N MET A 207 -20.50 39.29 0.62
CA MET A 207 -19.33 39.86 -0.05
C MET A 207 -18.30 38.76 -0.40
N PRO A 208 -17.59 38.87 -1.56
CA PRO A 208 -16.60 37.88 -1.96
C PRO A 208 -15.51 37.59 -0.91
N GLU A 209 -15.09 38.59 -0.14
CA GLU A 209 -14.08 38.47 0.90
C GLU A 209 -14.56 37.57 2.04
N GLU A 210 -15.82 37.68 2.46
CA GLU A 210 -16.44 36.83 3.49
C GLU A 210 -16.53 35.38 3.03
N VAL A 211 -16.95 35.16 1.77
CA VAL A 211 -17.00 33.81 1.17
C VAL A 211 -15.60 33.19 1.10
N TYR A 212 -14.55 33.97 0.80
CA TYR A 212 -13.18 33.47 0.82
C TYR A 212 -12.73 33.07 2.22
N ASP A 213 -13.08 33.85 3.25
CA ASP A 213 -12.71 33.56 4.64
C ASP A 213 -13.37 32.27 5.12
N VAL A 214 -14.67 32.09 4.85
CA VAL A 214 -15.40 30.86 5.17
C VAL A 214 -14.83 29.66 4.40
N ALA A 215 -14.67 29.81 3.08
CA ALA A 215 -14.10 28.74 2.24
C ALA A 215 -12.71 28.29 2.70
N THR A 216 -11.87 29.24 3.16
CA THR A 216 -10.55 28.95 3.70
C THR A 216 -10.63 28.15 5.00
N LYS A 217 -11.48 28.56 5.95
CA LYS A 217 -11.69 27.82 7.20
C LYS A 217 -12.17 26.39 6.96
N VAL A 218 -13.21 26.25 6.13
CA VAL A 218 -13.82 24.96 5.79
C VAL A 218 -12.81 24.02 5.13
N LEU A 219 -11.99 24.52 4.19
CA LEU A 219 -10.93 23.72 3.58
C LEU A 219 -9.87 23.30 4.60
N GLN A 220 -9.41 24.22 5.47
CA GLN A 220 -8.37 23.93 6.46
C GLN A 220 -8.81 22.92 7.52
N HIS A 221 -10.11 22.86 7.81
CA HIS A 221 -10.72 21.81 8.65
C HIS A 221 -11.00 20.51 7.89
N ASN A 222 -10.76 20.50 6.56
CA ASN A 222 -11.03 19.37 5.68
C ASN A 222 -12.51 18.96 5.62
N ASP A 223 -13.44 19.91 5.73
CA ASP A 223 -14.88 19.64 5.73
C ASP A 223 -15.46 19.56 4.31
N LEU A 224 -14.84 20.27 3.34
CA LEU A 224 -15.23 20.31 1.94
C LEU A 224 -14.01 20.18 1.01
N ILE A 225 -14.24 19.67 -0.20
CA ILE A 225 -13.21 19.59 -1.24
C ILE A 225 -13.60 20.47 -2.43
N PRO A 226 -12.92 21.61 -2.67
CA PRO A 226 -13.20 22.47 -3.81
C PRO A 226 -12.71 21.84 -5.14
N ALA A 227 -13.57 21.82 -6.14
CA ALA A 227 -13.25 21.39 -7.50
C ALA A 227 -13.08 22.59 -8.42
N LEU A 228 -11.88 22.67 -9.02
CA LEU A 228 -11.50 23.62 -10.05
C LEU A 228 -11.28 22.88 -11.38
N MET A 229 -11.22 23.61 -12.47
CA MET A 229 -11.07 23.02 -13.79
C MET A 229 -10.12 23.81 -14.69
N GLY A 230 -9.58 23.11 -15.71
CA GLY A 230 -8.72 23.72 -16.68
C GLY A 230 -8.07 22.74 -17.66
N SER A 231 -7.02 23.20 -18.32
CA SER A 231 -6.15 22.39 -19.15
C SER A 231 -4.69 22.75 -18.87
N ALA A 232 -3.97 21.81 -18.26
CA ALA A 232 -2.56 22.04 -17.89
C ALA A 232 -1.67 22.21 -19.12
N GLU A 233 -1.96 21.51 -20.21
CA GLU A 233 -1.23 21.59 -21.48
C GLU A 233 -1.34 22.97 -22.11
N HIS A 234 -2.53 23.56 -22.09
CA HIS A 234 -2.82 24.89 -22.66
C HIS A 234 -2.66 26.02 -21.63
N LYS A 235 -2.22 25.73 -20.39
CA LYS A 235 -2.06 26.67 -19.28
C LYS A 235 -3.35 27.38 -18.83
N ASN A 236 -4.50 26.80 -19.12
CA ASN A 236 -5.81 27.33 -18.79
C ASN A 236 -6.27 26.87 -17.41
N GLY A 237 -6.81 27.78 -16.59
CA GLY A 237 -7.26 27.52 -15.22
C GLY A 237 -6.14 27.39 -14.16
N ILE A 238 -4.88 27.27 -14.59
CA ILE A 238 -3.73 26.98 -13.71
C ILE A 238 -3.46 28.10 -12.72
N LEU A 239 -3.51 29.34 -13.16
CA LEU A 239 -3.33 30.52 -12.31
C LEU A 239 -4.41 30.58 -11.22
N ARG A 240 -5.64 30.14 -11.54
CA ARG A 240 -6.73 30.11 -10.55
C ARG A 240 -6.47 29.07 -9.48
N LEU A 241 -6.11 27.84 -9.85
CA LEU A 241 -5.72 26.82 -8.90
C LEU A 241 -4.57 27.28 -8.00
N MET A 242 -3.53 27.90 -8.58
CA MET A 242 -2.39 28.38 -7.80
C MET A 242 -2.78 29.49 -6.81
N LYS A 243 -3.70 30.40 -7.21
CA LYS A 243 -4.22 31.42 -6.31
C LYS A 243 -5.07 30.81 -5.19
N SER A 244 -5.91 29.82 -5.48
CA SER A 244 -6.66 29.11 -4.45
C SER A 244 -5.72 28.40 -3.46
N LEU A 245 -4.70 27.66 -3.96
CA LEU A 245 -3.66 27.08 -3.10
C LEU A 245 -3.00 28.14 -2.21
N ARG A 246 -2.64 29.30 -2.78
CA ARG A 246 -1.97 30.35 -2.03
C ARG A 246 -2.84 30.97 -0.93
N HIS A 247 -4.12 31.14 -1.15
CA HIS A 247 -5.04 31.77 -0.20
C HIS A 247 -5.56 30.79 0.85
N GLU A 248 -5.86 29.55 0.45
CA GLU A 248 -6.64 28.63 1.24
C GLU A 248 -5.81 27.49 1.86
N ALA A 249 -4.68 27.08 1.23
CA ALA A 249 -3.83 26.05 1.82
C ALA A 249 -3.25 26.51 3.16
N PRO A 250 -3.31 25.65 4.20
CA PRO A 250 -2.76 25.98 5.51
C PRO A 250 -1.23 26.12 5.50
N ASP A 251 -0.68 26.47 6.62
CA ASP A 251 0.76 26.46 6.86
C ASP A 251 1.22 25.10 7.45
N VAL A 252 2.51 24.98 7.73
CA VAL A 252 3.14 23.77 8.28
C VAL A 252 2.57 23.35 9.65
N GLY A 253 1.92 24.26 10.38
CA GLY A 253 1.33 23.97 11.69
C GLY A 253 0.21 22.92 11.58
N VAL A 254 -0.69 23.06 10.61
CA VAL A 254 -1.77 22.09 10.37
C VAL A 254 -1.20 20.73 9.92
N ALA A 255 -0.14 20.73 9.09
CA ALA A 255 0.54 19.50 8.73
C ALA A 255 1.19 18.82 9.94
N LEU A 256 1.75 19.61 10.87
CA LEU A 256 2.30 19.10 12.13
C LEU A 256 1.23 18.47 13.01
N GLU A 257 0.05 19.08 13.15
CA GLU A 257 -1.07 18.53 13.93
C GLU A 257 -1.49 17.13 13.45
N ARG A 258 -1.53 16.91 12.15
CA ARG A 258 -1.83 15.58 11.55
C ARG A 258 -0.78 14.52 11.88
N LEU A 259 0.44 14.91 12.21
CA LEU A 259 1.56 14.02 12.54
C LEU A 259 1.77 13.84 14.04
N SER A 260 1.18 14.70 14.87
CA SER A 260 1.44 14.74 16.30
C SER A 260 0.86 13.52 17.02
N GLN A 261 1.70 12.54 17.24
CA GLN A 261 1.52 11.47 18.21
C GLN A 261 2.55 11.71 19.34
N ASP A 262 2.12 12.28 20.46
CA ASP A 262 2.83 12.37 21.74
C ASP A 262 4.32 12.82 21.74
N GLY A 263 4.82 13.50 20.69
CA GLY A 263 6.21 13.90 20.61
C GLY A 263 6.49 15.13 19.75
N LYS A 264 7.65 15.75 19.95
CA LYS A 264 8.13 16.85 19.09
C LYS A 264 8.62 16.28 17.75
N VAL A 265 7.84 16.53 16.69
CA VAL A 265 8.24 16.22 15.32
C VAL A 265 9.05 17.39 14.75
N MET A 266 10.38 17.25 14.71
CA MET A 266 11.27 18.24 14.10
C MET A 266 11.30 18.16 12.59
N ALA A 267 11.26 16.94 12.05
CA ALA A 267 11.32 16.70 10.61
C ALA A 267 10.51 15.46 10.20
N VAL A 268 10.12 15.41 8.93
CA VAL A 268 9.52 14.25 8.30
C VAL A 268 10.29 13.88 7.03
N GLY A 269 10.58 12.59 6.83
CA GLY A 269 11.14 12.08 5.59
C GLY A 269 10.04 11.83 4.56
N CYS A 270 10.11 12.48 3.41
CA CYS A 270 9.02 12.45 2.44
C CYS A 270 9.33 11.69 1.14
N MET A 271 10.60 11.63 0.74
CA MET A 271 11.07 10.90 -0.45
C MET A 271 12.51 10.45 -0.23
N ALA A 272 12.87 9.29 -0.74
CA ALA A 272 14.24 8.79 -0.66
C ALA A 272 14.70 8.21 -2.01
N ASP A 273 16.01 8.28 -2.26
CA ASP A 273 16.61 7.79 -3.51
C ASP A 273 18.01 7.23 -3.25
N LEU A 274 18.48 6.39 -4.16
CA LEU A 274 19.87 5.92 -4.23
C LEU A 274 20.59 6.61 -5.37
N VAL A 275 21.44 7.56 -5.04
CA VAL A 275 22.18 8.33 -6.05
C VAL A 275 23.61 7.82 -6.14
N LYS A 276 24.07 7.47 -7.36
CA LYS A 276 25.42 7.01 -7.64
C LYS A 276 26.44 7.81 -6.93
N HIS A 277 27.25 8.03 -6.38
CA HIS A 277 28.25 8.90 -5.73
C HIS A 277 27.84 9.54 -4.39
N LEU A 278 26.53 9.60 -4.08
CA LEU A 278 26.04 10.15 -2.82
C LEU A 278 25.55 9.06 -1.85
N GLY A 279 25.19 7.90 -2.38
CA GLY A 279 24.52 6.85 -1.62
C GLY A 279 23.04 7.17 -1.40
N LYS A 280 22.50 6.77 -0.26
CA LYS A 280 21.14 7.08 0.15
C LYS A 280 20.99 8.59 0.35
N THR A 281 19.95 9.15 -0.29
CA THR A 281 19.52 10.52 -0.11
C THR A 281 18.10 10.53 0.42
N LEU A 282 17.80 11.40 1.38
CA LEU A 282 16.47 11.55 1.94
C LEU A 282 16.04 13.01 1.84
N MET A 283 14.88 13.24 1.23
CA MET A 283 14.23 14.55 1.29
C MET A 283 13.48 14.65 2.60
N VAL A 284 13.79 15.70 3.35
CA VAL A 284 13.14 15.99 4.64
C VAL A 284 12.47 17.34 4.60
N ARG A 285 11.34 17.47 5.32
CA ARG A 285 10.72 18.74 5.63
C ARG A 285 10.88 19.04 7.11
N ALA A 286 11.33 20.24 7.44
CA ALA A 286 11.34 20.73 8.80
C ALA A 286 9.89 21.06 9.23
N MET A 287 9.45 20.52 10.36
CA MET A 287 8.09 20.67 10.88
C MET A 287 8.05 21.61 12.07
N ASP A 288 8.78 21.31 13.14
CA ASP A 288 8.94 22.15 14.33
C ASP A 288 10.40 22.28 14.73
N GLY A 289 10.84 23.50 14.95
CA GLY A 289 12.21 23.78 15.31
C GLY A 289 13.18 23.82 14.11
N ARG A 290 14.46 23.75 14.40
CA ARG A 290 15.53 23.90 13.41
C ARG A 290 16.18 22.57 13.07
N VAL A 291 16.26 22.23 11.80
CA VAL A 291 16.96 21.07 11.27
C VAL A 291 18.23 21.53 10.57
N GLY A 292 19.41 21.04 10.95
CA GLY A 292 20.65 21.54 10.34
C GLY A 292 21.86 20.64 10.53
N ASN A 293 22.90 20.94 9.77
CA ASN A 293 24.17 20.22 9.84
C ASN A 293 24.71 20.20 11.27
N GLY A 294 25.12 19.03 11.75
CA GLY A 294 25.67 18.87 13.09
C GLY A 294 24.66 18.93 14.23
N LEU A 295 23.36 19.14 13.96
CA LEU A 295 22.30 19.06 14.96
C LEU A 295 21.81 17.61 15.10
N PRO A 296 21.32 17.20 16.30
CA PRO A 296 20.73 15.90 16.49
C PRO A 296 19.36 15.85 15.81
N VAL A 297 19.15 14.85 14.98
CA VAL A 297 17.88 14.53 14.30
C VAL A 297 17.76 13.01 14.23
N GLY A 298 16.68 12.46 14.79
CA GLY A 298 16.49 11.01 14.79
C GLY A 298 17.48 10.25 15.69
N GLY A 299 17.96 10.89 16.78
CA GLY A 299 18.87 10.26 17.75
C GLY A 299 20.34 10.30 17.36
N ALA A 300 20.70 10.86 16.21
CA ALA A 300 22.11 11.01 15.79
C ALA A 300 22.34 12.35 15.08
N THR A 301 23.61 12.69 14.92
CA THR A 301 24.01 13.94 14.26
C THR A 301 23.68 13.90 12.78
N LEU A 302 22.98 14.93 12.29
CA LEU A 302 22.68 15.09 10.87
C LEU A 302 23.97 15.29 10.06
N GLY A 303 24.11 14.55 8.97
CA GLY A 303 25.23 14.66 8.05
C GLY A 303 25.18 15.93 7.20
N SER A 304 25.23 15.80 5.89
CA SER A 304 25.21 16.97 5.00
C SER A 304 23.78 17.27 4.54
N LEU A 305 23.39 18.55 4.61
CA LEU A 305 22.09 19.08 4.21
C LEU A 305 22.25 20.05 3.04
N THR A 306 21.37 19.93 2.04
CA THR A 306 21.23 20.89 0.93
C THR A 306 19.79 21.37 0.89
N GLY A 307 19.57 22.67 1.04
CA GLY A 307 18.22 23.27 1.00
C GLY A 307 17.60 23.21 -0.38
N VAL A 308 16.26 23.16 -0.42
CA VAL A 308 15.44 23.22 -1.63
C VAL A 308 14.93 24.65 -1.82
N GLY A 309 14.89 25.16 -3.06
CA GLY A 309 14.45 26.52 -3.34
C GLY A 309 15.37 27.57 -2.71
N SER A 310 14.83 28.49 -1.92
CA SER A 310 15.58 29.51 -1.19
C SER A 310 16.07 29.07 0.17
N ALA A 311 15.75 27.84 0.63
CA ALA A 311 16.18 27.32 1.93
C ALA A 311 17.71 27.24 2.02
N ALA A 312 18.24 27.56 3.21
CA ALA A 312 19.68 27.56 3.43
C ALA A 312 20.28 26.15 3.38
N ASN A 313 21.46 26.02 2.78
CA ASN A 313 22.15 24.73 2.64
C ASN A 313 22.69 24.13 3.95
N THR A 314 22.61 24.84 5.06
CA THR A 314 23.17 24.39 6.35
C THR A 314 22.10 24.20 7.41
N SER A 315 20.92 24.77 7.23
CA SER A 315 19.81 24.64 8.19
C SER A 315 18.47 25.01 7.57
N LEU A 316 17.44 24.28 8.00
CA LEU A 316 16.03 24.49 7.62
C LEU A 316 15.29 25.08 8.81
N THR A 317 14.34 25.97 8.52
CA THR A 317 13.32 26.46 9.45
C THR A 317 12.00 25.76 9.19
N PRO A 318 11.00 25.82 10.12
CA PRO A 318 9.70 25.18 9.90
C PRO A 318 9.10 25.51 8.54
N GLY A 319 8.66 24.47 7.83
CA GLY A 319 8.14 24.55 6.46
C GLY A 319 9.19 24.35 5.36
N ASP A 320 10.48 24.58 5.63
CA ASP A 320 11.53 24.39 4.64
C ASP A 320 11.77 22.91 4.31
N MET A 321 12.20 22.65 3.07
CA MET A 321 12.64 21.33 2.62
C MET A 321 14.13 21.29 2.32
N GLY A 322 14.72 20.12 2.49
CA GLY A 322 16.12 19.90 2.15
C GLY A 322 16.43 18.43 1.87
N GLN A 323 17.49 18.22 1.11
CA GLN A 323 18.04 16.90 0.85
C GLN A 323 19.15 16.60 1.85
N VAL A 324 19.04 15.47 2.52
CA VAL A 324 20.02 14.96 3.49
C VAL A 324 20.79 13.81 2.88
N VAL A 325 22.11 13.80 3.07
CA VAL A 325 23.01 12.72 2.69
C VAL A 325 23.92 12.36 3.87
N LYS A 326 24.52 11.17 3.85
CA LYS A 326 25.42 10.68 4.93
C LYS A 326 24.73 10.63 6.31
N SER A 327 23.47 10.23 6.33
CA SER A 327 22.64 10.08 7.53
C SER A 327 21.87 8.75 7.43
N ASP A 328 22.61 7.64 7.50
CA ASP A 328 22.07 6.29 7.27
C ASP A 328 21.04 5.88 8.34
N HIS A 329 21.01 6.56 9.50
CA HIS A 329 20.02 6.39 10.55
C HIS A 329 18.65 6.98 10.21
N LEU A 330 18.53 7.81 9.15
CA LEU A 330 17.27 8.36 8.69
C LEU A 330 16.72 7.53 7.53
N ASN A 331 15.49 7.06 7.64
CA ASN A 331 14.80 6.25 6.64
C ASN A 331 13.47 6.90 6.22
N LEU A 332 12.96 6.52 5.05
CA LEU A 332 11.63 6.95 4.60
C LEU A 332 10.55 6.28 5.47
N GLY A 333 9.43 6.99 5.69
CA GLY A 333 8.33 6.46 6.49
C GLY A 333 8.40 6.76 7.99
N TYR A 334 9.24 7.73 8.38
CA TYR A 334 9.42 8.13 9.77
C TYR A 334 9.29 9.64 9.97
N THR A 335 8.83 10.01 11.15
CA THR A 335 9.01 11.34 11.75
C THR A 335 10.24 11.32 12.65
N TYR A 336 10.90 12.46 12.79
CA TYR A 336 12.13 12.61 13.54
C TYR A 336 12.03 13.68 14.61
N GLY A 337 12.31 13.32 15.84
CA GLY A 337 12.63 14.25 16.93
C GLY A 337 14.15 14.41 17.10
N PRO A 338 14.60 15.17 18.12
CA PRO A 338 16.03 15.29 18.42
C PRO A 338 16.64 13.97 18.89
N ASP A 339 15.91 13.18 19.66
CA ASP A 339 16.41 12.01 20.38
C ASP A 339 16.06 10.66 19.70
N GLY A 340 15.20 10.67 18.68
CA GLY A 340 14.76 9.44 18.02
C GLY A 340 13.83 9.64 16.83
N ALA A 341 13.41 8.52 16.26
CA ALA A 341 12.46 8.43 15.15
C ALA A 341 11.22 7.66 15.59
N ALA A 342 10.06 8.04 15.06
CA ALA A 342 8.80 7.31 15.19
C ALA A 342 8.24 7.00 13.79
N PRO A 343 7.57 5.85 13.59
CA PRO A 343 6.91 5.57 12.32
C PRO A 343 5.84 6.63 12.03
N LEU A 344 5.61 6.89 10.76
CA LEU A 344 4.48 7.72 10.33
C LEU A 344 3.15 7.11 10.82
N PRO A 345 2.10 7.91 11.00
CA PRO A 345 0.77 7.41 11.34
C PRO A 345 0.27 6.34 10.36
N ASP A 346 -0.66 5.48 10.81
CA ASP A 346 -1.18 4.35 10.03
C ASP A 346 -1.70 4.77 8.65
N TRP A 347 -2.37 5.93 8.57
CA TRP A 347 -2.85 6.46 7.30
C TRP A 347 -1.73 6.75 6.29
N ALA A 348 -0.49 6.99 6.75
CA ALA A 348 0.67 7.26 5.90
C ALA A 348 1.47 5.98 5.58
N GLN A 349 1.18 4.87 6.24
CA GLN A 349 1.84 3.60 5.96
C GLN A 349 1.38 2.99 4.61
N PRO A 350 2.22 2.17 3.97
CA PRO A 350 1.80 1.34 2.85
C PRO A 350 0.68 0.39 3.25
N ARG A 351 -0.22 0.08 2.32
CA ARG A 351 -1.18 -1.01 2.52
C ARG A 351 -0.45 -2.35 2.69
N PRO A 352 -1.05 -3.33 3.38
CA PRO A 352 -0.50 -4.68 3.43
C PRO A 352 -0.19 -5.21 2.02
N SER A 353 1.00 -5.76 1.87
CA SER A 353 1.47 -6.29 0.58
C SER A 353 0.88 -7.67 0.33
N THR A 354 0.18 -7.85 -0.78
CA THR A 354 -0.43 -9.13 -1.18
C THR A 354 0.21 -9.74 -2.43
N PHE A 355 0.97 -8.95 -3.18
CA PHE A 355 1.73 -9.45 -4.30
C PHE A 355 3.09 -9.98 -3.83
N ARG A 356 3.18 -11.31 -3.72
CA ARG A 356 4.34 -12.01 -3.17
C ARG A 356 5.09 -12.74 -4.28
N ARG A 357 6.42 -12.62 -4.32
CA ARG A 357 7.28 -13.28 -5.30
C ARG A 357 8.53 -13.84 -4.66
N VAL A 358 8.86 -15.06 -5.02
CA VAL A 358 10.19 -15.61 -4.78
C VAL A 358 11.11 -15.13 -5.89
N ILE A 359 12.29 -14.68 -5.53
CA ILE A 359 13.30 -14.27 -6.51
C ILE A 359 14.60 -15.05 -6.33
N THR A 360 15.24 -15.33 -7.45
CA THR A 360 16.56 -15.95 -7.50
C THR A 360 17.46 -15.16 -8.45
N PRO A 361 18.75 -14.98 -8.14
CA PRO A 361 19.65 -14.34 -9.07
C PRO A 361 19.89 -15.28 -10.28
N VAL A 362 20.00 -14.71 -11.48
CA VAL A 362 20.33 -15.47 -12.70
C VAL A 362 21.70 -16.16 -12.57
N HIS A 363 22.61 -15.59 -11.78
CA HIS A 363 23.93 -16.16 -11.52
C HIS A 363 24.12 -16.37 -10.01
N GLU A 364 24.40 -17.57 -9.56
CA GLU A 364 24.63 -17.94 -8.15
C GLU A 364 25.67 -17.04 -7.44
N ARG A 365 26.69 -16.57 -8.14
CA ARG A 365 27.70 -15.64 -7.62
C ARG A 365 27.14 -14.30 -7.15
N ASP A 366 25.92 -13.95 -7.54
CA ASP A 366 25.29 -12.67 -7.22
C ASP A 366 24.39 -12.74 -5.96
N ASP A 367 24.26 -13.90 -5.28
CA ASP A 367 23.45 -14.07 -4.08
C ASP A 367 23.77 -13.05 -2.96
N ALA A 368 25.03 -12.90 -2.62
CA ALA A 368 25.45 -11.94 -1.59
C ALA A 368 25.19 -10.49 -2.03
N ARG A 369 25.32 -10.20 -3.34
CA ARG A 369 25.01 -8.87 -3.89
C ARG A 369 23.53 -8.60 -3.91
N LEU A 370 22.70 -9.60 -4.19
CA LEU A 370 21.25 -9.50 -4.17
C LEU A 370 20.75 -9.09 -2.79
N SER A 371 21.20 -9.78 -1.73
CA SER A 371 20.81 -9.46 -0.35
C SER A 371 21.15 -8.01 0.02
N GLY A 372 22.39 -7.57 -0.23
CA GLY A 372 22.81 -6.20 0.04
C GLY A 372 22.09 -5.15 -0.82
N ALA A 373 21.74 -5.49 -2.08
CA ALA A 373 20.97 -4.60 -2.95
C ALA A 373 19.51 -4.42 -2.45
N LEU A 374 18.88 -5.52 -2.02
CA LEU A 374 17.52 -5.47 -1.48
C LEU A 374 17.43 -4.71 -0.16
N GLU A 375 18.41 -4.87 0.74
CA GLU A 375 18.49 -4.07 1.97
C GLU A 375 18.53 -2.57 1.64
N ARG A 376 19.34 -2.17 0.66
CA ARG A 376 19.44 -0.78 0.23
C ARG A 376 18.16 -0.27 -0.42
N LEU A 377 17.48 -1.09 -1.23
CA LEU A 377 16.20 -0.73 -1.84
C LEU A 377 15.10 -0.59 -0.79
N ALA A 378 15.07 -1.44 0.24
CA ALA A 378 14.12 -1.36 1.34
C ALA A 378 14.28 -0.09 2.19
N GLU A 379 15.50 0.51 2.24
CA GLU A 379 15.73 1.79 2.93
C GLU A 379 15.02 2.98 2.24
N ILE A 380 14.75 2.88 0.94
CA ILE A 380 14.15 3.96 0.14
C ILE A 380 12.71 3.66 -0.31
N ASP A 381 12.26 2.42 -0.15
CA ASP A 381 10.90 2.00 -0.53
C ASP A 381 10.18 1.37 0.66
N PRO A 382 9.29 2.10 1.34
CA PRO A 382 8.60 1.61 2.54
C PRO A 382 7.62 0.47 2.24
N ALA A 383 7.28 0.25 0.97
CA ALA A 383 6.38 -0.81 0.52
C ALA A 383 7.09 -2.10 0.12
N LEU A 384 8.42 -2.09 0.08
CA LEU A 384 9.23 -3.29 -0.18
C LEU A 384 9.54 -4.01 1.13
N VAL A 385 8.96 -5.18 1.33
CA VAL A 385 9.28 -6.05 2.47
C VAL A 385 10.02 -7.27 1.96
N VAL A 386 11.25 -7.44 2.45
CA VAL A 386 12.13 -8.54 2.07
C VAL A 386 12.11 -9.59 3.18
N GLY A 387 11.91 -10.84 2.80
CA GLY A 387 11.92 -11.99 3.69
C GLY A 387 12.61 -13.19 3.06
N GLN A 388 12.42 -14.34 3.66
CA GLN A 388 12.88 -15.62 3.13
C GLN A 388 11.71 -16.61 3.13
N ASP A 389 11.55 -17.34 2.05
CA ASP A 389 10.58 -18.43 1.98
C ASP A 389 11.09 -19.63 2.77
N GLU A 390 10.35 -20.04 3.79
CA GLU A 390 10.76 -21.12 4.70
C GLU A 390 10.91 -22.48 3.99
N ALA A 391 10.16 -22.69 2.92
CA ALA A 391 10.15 -23.98 2.21
C ALA A 391 11.33 -24.11 1.24
N SER A 392 11.59 -23.08 0.45
CA SER A 392 12.65 -23.09 -0.57
C SER A 392 13.97 -22.47 -0.09
N GLY A 393 13.92 -21.65 0.96
CA GLY A 393 15.07 -20.86 1.42
C GLY A 393 15.42 -19.67 0.51
N HIS A 394 14.64 -19.44 -0.56
CA HIS A 394 14.87 -18.33 -1.49
C HIS A 394 14.37 -17.00 -0.93
N VAL A 395 14.84 -15.92 -1.50
CA VAL A 395 14.41 -14.56 -1.13
C VAL A 395 12.95 -14.35 -1.52
N LEU A 396 12.15 -13.91 -0.54
CA LEU A 396 10.74 -13.58 -0.71
C LEU A 396 10.56 -12.07 -0.71
N LEU A 397 9.94 -11.54 -1.75
CA LEU A 397 9.52 -10.15 -1.82
C LEU A 397 8.02 -10.04 -1.61
N ASN A 398 7.60 -9.14 -0.71
CA ASN A 398 6.23 -8.71 -0.56
C ASN A 398 6.10 -7.30 -1.13
N LEU A 399 5.21 -7.11 -2.09
CA LEU A 399 5.13 -5.95 -2.97
C LEU A 399 3.69 -5.47 -3.13
N GLN A 400 3.49 -4.26 -3.66
CA GLN A 400 2.17 -3.68 -3.88
C GLN A 400 1.49 -4.18 -5.17
N GLY A 401 2.26 -4.71 -6.12
CA GLY A 401 1.73 -5.20 -7.38
C GLY A 401 2.79 -5.42 -8.45
N PRO A 402 2.37 -5.80 -9.68
CA PRO A 402 3.30 -6.11 -10.79
C PRO A 402 4.16 -4.92 -11.24
N LEU A 403 3.64 -3.68 -11.19
CA LEU A 403 4.42 -2.50 -11.54
C LEU A 403 5.52 -2.24 -10.51
N HIS A 404 5.22 -2.47 -9.22
CA HIS A 404 6.22 -2.39 -8.17
C HIS A 404 7.34 -3.43 -8.39
N MET A 405 7.02 -4.68 -8.69
CA MET A 405 8.01 -5.72 -9.02
C MET A 405 8.90 -5.33 -10.19
N ARG A 406 8.31 -4.80 -11.27
CA ARG A 406 9.07 -4.34 -12.43
C ARG A 406 10.07 -3.25 -12.06
N ARG A 407 9.67 -2.29 -11.21
CA ARG A 407 10.55 -1.23 -10.73
C ARG A 407 11.71 -1.79 -9.91
N ILE A 408 11.46 -2.72 -8.99
CA ILE A 408 12.50 -3.37 -8.19
C ILE A 408 13.49 -4.14 -9.08
N LYS A 409 13.01 -4.92 -10.05
CA LYS A 409 13.87 -5.63 -11.02
C LYS A 409 14.74 -4.65 -11.82
N GLN A 410 14.15 -3.55 -12.27
CA GLN A 410 14.89 -2.52 -13.02
C GLN A 410 15.97 -1.87 -12.14
N ALA A 411 15.65 -1.53 -10.88
CA ALA A 411 16.61 -0.96 -9.95
C ALA A 411 17.75 -1.95 -9.60
N LEU A 412 17.44 -3.23 -9.38
CA LEU A 412 18.44 -4.27 -9.16
C LEU A 412 19.43 -4.37 -10.35
N LYS A 413 18.90 -4.29 -11.57
CA LYS A 413 19.73 -4.34 -12.79
C LYS A 413 20.55 -3.08 -12.99
N ASP A 414 19.94 -1.89 -12.93
CA ASP A 414 20.56 -0.62 -13.32
C ASP A 414 21.51 -0.07 -12.25
N GLU A 415 21.14 -0.20 -10.96
CA GLU A 415 21.92 0.34 -9.85
C GLU A 415 22.95 -0.67 -9.30
N PHE A 416 22.59 -1.95 -9.25
CA PHE A 416 23.40 -2.98 -8.62
C PHE A 416 24.01 -4.00 -9.59
N GLY A 417 23.55 -4.02 -10.86
CA GLY A 417 24.01 -4.98 -11.88
C GLY A 417 23.63 -6.42 -11.54
N VAL A 418 22.51 -6.64 -10.85
CA VAL A 418 21.97 -7.94 -10.46
C VAL A 418 20.71 -8.22 -11.27
N GLU A 419 20.73 -9.27 -12.08
CA GLU A 419 19.56 -9.76 -12.79
C GLU A 419 18.91 -10.89 -12.00
N VAL A 420 17.56 -10.86 -11.89
CA VAL A 420 16.81 -11.84 -11.12
C VAL A 420 15.68 -12.46 -11.96
N GLU A 421 15.42 -13.74 -11.71
CA GLU A 421 14.22 -14.44 -12.10
C GLU A 421 13.20 -14.36 -10.97
N GLU A 422 11.91 -14.35 -11.33
CA GLU A 422 10.81 -14.30 -10.36
C GLU A 422 9.89 -15.50 -10.57
N GLY A 423 9.38 -16.03 -9.47
CA GLY A 423 8.41 -17.12 -9.44
C GLY A 423 7.32 -16.90 -8.40
N PRO A 424 6.22 -17.67 -8.51
CA PRO A 424 5.18 -17.69 -7.49
C PRO A 424 5.73 -18.26 -6.17
N VAL A 425 5.10 -17.88 -5.06
CA VAL A 425 5.41 -18.47 -3.75
C VAL A 425 4.82 -19.88 -3.70
N PRO A 426 5.63 -20.93 -3.45
CA PRO A 426 5.09 -22.27 -3.32
C PRO A 426 4.07 -22.35 -2.18
N PRO A 427 2.91 -22.99 -2.39
CA PRO A 427 1.94 -23.12 -1.30
C PRO A 427 2.50 -24.02 -0.19
N ALA A 428 2.28 -23.63 1.07
CA ALA A 428 2.71 -24.40 2.23
C ALA A 428 1.86 -25.66 2.40
N LEU A 429 2.09 -26.68 1.55
CA LEU A 429 1.35 -27.92 1.54
C LEU A 429 1.60 -28.73 2.83
N ARG A 430 0.61 -29.53 3.22
CA ARG A 430 0.67 -30.48 4.33
C ARG A 430 0.20 -31.84 3.85
N GLU A 431 0.44 -32.87 4.66
CA GLU A 431 -0.08 -34.21 4.44
C GLU A 431 -0.89 -34.68 5.65
N THR A 432 -1.81 -35.60 5.41
CA THR A 432 -2.45 -36.39 6.43
C THR A 432 -2.71 -37.80 5.90
N ILE A 433 -3.36 -38.67 6.68
CA ILE A 433 -3.60 -40.05 6.30
C ILE A 433 -5.10 -40.35 6.08
N LYS A 434 -5.39 -41.33 5.21
CA LYS A 434 -6.77 -41.74 4.87
C LYS A 434 -7.45 -42.59 5.87
N LYS A 435 -6.71 -43.50 6.51
CA LYS A 435 -7.24 -44.59 7.38
C LYS A 435 -6.31 -44.86 8.56
N PRO A 436 -6.84 -45.36 9.67
CA PRO A 436 -6.01 -45.84 10.76
C PRO A 436 -5.22 -47.10 10.36
N VAL A 437 -3.99 -47.18 10.80
CA VAL A 437 -3.09 -48.31 10.57
C VAL A 437 -2.34 -48.66 11.82
N LYS A 438 -2.14 -49.98 12.04
CA LYS A 438 -1.34 -50.53 13.15
C LYS A 438 -0.11 -51.19 12.58
N VAL A 439 1.08 -50.79 13.04
CA VAL A 439 2.37 -51.29 12.58
C VAL A 439 3.15 -51.87 13.75
N HIS A 440 3.82 -52.97 13.49
CA HIS A 440 4.79 -53.57 14.40
C HIS A 440 6.18 -53.46 13.75
N HIS A 441 7.05 -52.63 14.28
CA HIS A 441 8.41 -52.44 13.79
C HIS A 441 9.44 -52.85 14.80
N ARG A 442 10.44 -53.64 14.34
CA ARG A 442 11.59 -54.07 15.13
C ARG A 442 12.88 -53.52 14.59
N HIS A 443 13.51 -52.65 15.34
CA HIS A 443 14.85 -52.16 15.05
C HIS A 443 15.89 -53.08 15.72
N ARG A 444 16.73 -53.73 14.89
CA ARG A 444 17.83 -54.58 15.39
C ARG A 444 19.06 -54.35 14.53
N LYS A 445 20.17 -53.95 15.16
CA LYS A 445 21.45 -53.76 14.48
C LYS A 445 22.56 -54.33 15.39
N GLN A 446 23.39 -55.19 14.85
CA GLN A 446 24.46 -55.91 15.59
C GLN A 446 25.85 -55.76 14.97
N SER A 447 26.07 -54.87 14.03
CA SER A 447 27.36 -54.70 13.34
C SER A 447 28.10 -53.44 13.83
N GLY A 448 29.35 -53.61 14.31
CA GLY A 448 30.31 -52.53 14.47
C GLY A 448 30.19 -51.70 15.76
N GLY A 449 29.90 -52.29 16.93
CA GLY A 449 29.86 -51.59 18.23
C GLY A 449 28.78 -52.12 19.16
N ALA A 450 28.29 -51.27 20.08
CA ALA A 450 27.17 -51.64 20.97
C ALA A 450 25.93 -52.00 20.16
N GLY A 451 25.27 -53.10 20.48
CA GLY A 451 24.04 -53.55 19.84
C GLY A 451 22.92 -52.52 19.95
N GLN A 452 22.03 -52.48 18.99
CA GLN A 452 20.82 -51.62 19.02
C GLN A 452 19.59 -52.51 18.92
N PHE A 453 18.70 -52.41 19.90
CA PHE A 453 17.45 -53.14 19.90
C PHE A 453 16.30 -52.27 20.42
N ALA A 454 15.24 -52.19 19.65
CA ALA A 454 13.96 -51.61 20.04
C ALA A 454 12.82 -52.25 19.24
N ASP A 455 11.76 -52.64 19.92
CA ASP A 455 10.58 -53.25 19.32
C ASP A 455 9.37 -52.39 19.73
N VAL A 456 8.62 -51.88 18.76
CA VAL A 456 7.48 -50.99 18.99
C VAL A 456 6.27 -51.41 18.17
N VAL A 457 5.11 -51.36 18.81
CA VAL A 457 3.82 -51.53 18.14
C VAL A 457 3.07 -50.21 18.30
N ILE A 458 2.85 -49.56 17.17
CA ILE A 458 2.14 -48.28 17.13
C ILE A 458 0.84 -48.38 16.33
N GLU A 459 -0.11 -47.52 16.69
CA GLU A 459 -1.30 -47.26 15.90
C GLU A 459 -1.26 -45.79 15.48
N VAL A 460 -1.40 -45.52 14.17
CA VAL A 460 -1.51 -44.16 13.63
C VAL A 460 -2.91 -44.00 13.08
N LYS A 461 -3.62 -42.97 13.52
CA LYS A 461 -5.00 -42.69 13.09
C LYS A 461 -5.19 -41.23 12.75
N PRO A 462 -6.06 -40.91 11.75
CA PRO A 462 -6.37 -39.53 11.42
C PRO A 462 -7.16 -38.87 12.56
N LEU A 463 -6.95 -37.57 12.72
CA LEU A 463 -7.69 -36.68 13.60
C LEU A 463 -8.53 -35.67 12.78
N PRO A 464 -9.49 -34.97 13.41
CA PRO A 464 -10.16 -33.85 12.81
C PRO A 464 -9.16 -32.77 12.33
N ARG A 465 -9.53 -32.01 11.30
CA ARG A 465 -8.69 -30.94 10.77
C ARG A 465 -8.37 -29.89 11.83
N GLY A 466 -7.12 -29.44 11.86
CA GLY A 466 -6.61 -28.48 12.84
C GLY A 466 -6.19 -29.07 14.18
N SER A 467 -6.28 -30.39 14.34
CA SER A 467 -5.85 -31.08 15.60
C SER A 467 -4.33 -31.19 15.74
N GLY A 468 -3.58 -31.01 14.66
CA GLY A 468 -2.12 -31.13 14.67
C GLY A 468 -1.61 -32.56 14.93
N PHE A 469 -0.58 -32.68 15.74
CA PHE A 469 0.01 -33.97 16.14
C PHE A 469 -0.26 -34.28 17.60
N VAL A 470 -0.81 -35.47 17.87
CA VAL A 470 -1.02 -35.99 19.20
C VAL A 470 -0.24 -37.29 19.37
N PHE A 471 0.51 -37.43 20.47
CA PHE A 471 1.13 -38.68 20.88
C PHE A 471 0.46 -39.20 22.12
N ASP A 472 0.15 -40.49 22.13
CA ASP A 472 -0.48 -41.19 23.24
C ASP A 472 0.22 -42.52 23.50
N GLU A 473 0.05 -43.09 24.71
CA GLU A 473 0.60 -44.39 25.05
C GLU A 473 -0.41 -45.22 25.84
N THR A 474 -0.46 -46.51 25.53
CA THR A 474 -1.30 -47.49 26.23
C THR A 474 -0.52 -48.76 26.60
N VAL A 475 0.78 -48.64 26.76
CA VAL A 475 1.70 -49.75 27.07
C VAL A 475 1.38 -50.35 28.44
N LYS A 476 1.25 -51.68 28.48
CA LYS A 476 0.97 -52.41 29.70
C LYS A 476 2.20 -53.20 30.16
N GLY A 477 2.32 -53.40 31.49
CA GLY A 477 3.31 -54.29 32.10
C GLY A 477 4.78 -53.85 31.94
N GLY A 478 5.06 -52.59 31.51
CA GLY A 478 6.42 -52.11 31.34
C GLY A 478 7.14 -52.70 30.13
N ALA A 479 6.39 -53.15 29.11
CA ALA A 479 6.94 -53.74 27.89
C ALA A 479 7.91 -52.78 27.18
N VAL A 480 7.59 -51.47 27.18
CA VAL A 480 8.50 -50.38 26.88
C VAL A 480 8.74 -49.58 28.15
N PRO A 481 9.98 -49.49 28.68
CA PRO A 481 10.30 -48.68 29.85
C PRO A 481 9.90 -47.20 29.65
N LYS A 482 9.38 -46.57 30.69
CA LYS A 482 8.85 -45.19 30.64
C LYS A 482 9.86 -44.17 30.16
N ASN A 483 11.14 -44.36 30.42
CA ASN A 483 12.23 -43.48 29.95
C ASN A 483 12.42 -43.50 28.43
N TYR A 484 11.99 -44.55 27.71
CA TYR A 484 12.11 -44.66 26.25
C TYR A 484 10.85 -44.17 25.50
N ILE A 485 9.73 -43.96 26.19
CA ILE A 485 8.50 -43.44 25.55
C ILE A 485 8.71 -42.06 24.88
N PRO A 486 9.38 -41.08 25.53
CA PRO A 486 9.70 -39.83 24.89
C PRO A 486 10.59 -39.97 23.65
N SER A 487 11.46 -40.99 23.61
CA SER A 487 12.31 -41.27 22.45
C SER A 487 11.50 -41.80 21.26
N VAL A 488 10.46 -42.60 21.48
CA VAL A 488 9.52 -43.04 20.46
C VAL A 488 8.74 -41.84 19.91
N GLU A 489 8.25 -40.97 20.79
CA GLU A 489 7.56 -39.72 20.39
C GLU A 489 8.48 -38.81 19.53
N ALA A 490 9.73 -38.63 19.96
CA ALA A 490 10.70 -37.82 19.19
C ALA A 490 10.94 -38.43 17.79
N GLY A 491 11.04 -39.77 17.71
CA GLY A 491 11.14 -40.47 16.42
C GLY A 491 9.90 -40.30 15.55
N ALA A 492 8.71 -40.34 16.15
CA ALA A 492 7.46 -40.07 15.46
C ALA A 492 7.42 -38.62 14.87
N ARG A 493 7.78 -37.62 15.67
CA ARG A 493 7.86 -36.23 15.22
C ARG A 493 8.82 -36.03 14.05
N GLU A 494 9.97 -36.69 14.08
CA GLU A 494 10.91 -36.67 12.96
C GLU A 494 10.36 -37.29 11.67
N ALA A 495 9.60 -38.38 11.78
CA ALA A 495 8.98 -39.02 10.64
C ALA A 495 7.88 -38.13 10.01
N LEU A 496 7.10 -37.47 10.89
CA LEU A 496 6.00 -36.59 10.48
C LEU A 496 6.48 -35.26 9.94
N ALA A 497 7.71 -34.83 10.21
CA ALA A 497 8.26 -33.61 9.66
C ALA A 497 8.38 -33.67 8.12
N GLN A 498 8.50 -34.88 7.55
CA GLN A 498 8.59 -35.10 6.12
C GLN A 498 7.82 -36.37 5.74
N GLY A 499 6.59 -36.20 5.26
CA GLY A 499 5.70 -37.26 4.83
C GLY A 499 6.11 -37.93 3.52
N LEU A 500 5.19 -38.67 2.92
CA LEU A 500 5.46 -39.47 1.71
C LEU A 500 5.72 -38.61 0.47
N ASN A 501 5.10 -37.43 0.38
CA ASN A 501 5.29 -36.49 -0.71
C ASN A 501 6.25 -35.35 -0.34
N GLY A 502 6.93 -35.46 0.81
CA GLY A 502 7.90 -34.47 1.27
C GLY A 502 7.34 -33.34 2.14
N HIS A 503 6.03 -33.31 2.38
CA HIS A 503 5.40 -32.26 3.18
C HIS A 503 5.19 -32.72 4.64
N PRO A 504 5.14 -31.79 5.61
CA PRO A 504 4.83 -32.10 7.00
C PRO A 504 3.46 -32.77 7.15
N VAL A 505 3.41 -33.85 7.94
CA VAL A 505 2.17 -34.58 8.24
C VAL A 505 1.49 -34.00 9.48
N VAL A 506 0.21 -33.67 9.35
CA VAL A 506 -0.62 -33.07 10.39
C VAL A 506 -1.92 -33.86 10.61
N ASP A 507 -2.64 -33.55 11.69
CA ASP A 507 -3.94 -34.13 12.01
C ASP A 507 -3.87 -35.66 12.18
N VAL A 508 -2.87 -36.12 12.93
CA VAL A 508 -2.63 -37.53 13.21
C VAL A 508 -2.37 -37.77 14.70
N CYS A 509 -2.88 -38.88 15.19
CA CYS A 509 -2.54 -39.40 16.50
C CYS A 509 -1.68 -40.67 16.36
N VAL A 510 -0.52 -40.67 16.99
CA VAL A 510 0.36 -41.85 17.10
C VAL A 510 0.23 -42.39 18.51
N THR A 511 -0.30 -43.60 18.65
CA THR A 511 -0.43 -44.28 19.94
C THR A 511 0.55 -45.43 20.04
N LEU A 512 1.46 -45.39 20.99
CA LEU A 512 2.32 -46.54 21.34
C LEU A 512 1.49 -47.58 22.12
N LYS A 513 1.25 -48.73 21.50
CA LYS A 513 0.39 -49.81 22.08
C LYS A 513 1.15 -50.84 22.87
N ASP A 514 2.33 -51.27 22.38
CA ASP A 514 3.13 -52.33 22.93
C ASP A 514 4.57 -52.25 22.43
N GLY A 515 5.46 -53.09 22.93
CA GLY A 515 6.84 -53.18 22.45
C GLY A 515 7.67 -54.17 23.25
N LYS A 516 8.98 -54.21 22.95
CA LYS A 516 9.96 -54.97 23.72
C LYS A 516 11.27 -54.22 23.84
N HIS A 517 11.94 -54.38 24.97
CA HIS A 517 13.28 -53.85 25.18
C HIS A 517 14.26 -55.00 25.49
N HIS A 518 15.54 -54.72 25.30
CA HIS A 518 16.65 -55.61 25.66
C HIS A 518 17.50 -54.93 26.73
N SER A 519 17.86 -55.66 27.80
CA SER A 519 18.51 -55.07 28.97
C SER A 519 19.87 -54.40 28.68
N VAL A 520 20.55 -54.77 27.59
CA VAL A 520 21.88 -54.30 27.23
C VAL A 520 21.86 -53.45 25.96
N ASP A 521 21.08 -53.87 24.93
CA ASP A 521 21.13 -53.26 23.57
C ASP A 521 20.05 -52.20 23.33
N SER A 522 19.18 -51.94 24.30
CA SER A 522 18.19 -50.88 24.19
C SER A 522 18.74 -49.52 24.63
N SER A 523 18.42 -48.48 23.88
CA SER A 523 18.83 -47.09 24.11
C SER A 523 17.79 -46.12 23.58
N ASP A 524 17.86 -44.87 24.02
CA ASP A 524 17.03 -43.77 23.50
C ASP A 524 17.14 -43.68 21.96
N TYR A 525 18.34 -43.80 21.43
CA TYR A 525 18.59 -43.80 19.99
C TYR A 525 17.88 -44.95 19.27
N ALA A 526 17.92 -46.18 19.85
CA ALA A 526 17.27 -47.34 19.24
C ALA A 526 15.74 -47.16 19.20
N PHE A 527 15.12 -46.67 20.28
CA PHE A 527 13.67 -46.42 20.36
C PHE A 527 13.24 -45.24 19.49
N ARG A 528 14.04 -44.17 19.41
CA ARG A 528 13.81 -43.05 18.47
C ARG A 528 13.84 -43.54 17.03
N THR A 529 14.81 -44.37 16.66
CA THR A 529 14.91 -44.93 15.32
C THR A 529 13.75 -45.88 15.00
N ALA A 530 13.36 -46.72 15.97
CA ALA A 530 12.22 -47.62 15.83
C ALA A 530 10.90 -46.86 15.67
N GLY A 531 10.67 -45.83 16.47
CA GLY A 531 9.50 -44.94 16.36
C GLY A 531 9.42 -44.26 15.01
N LYS A 532 10.55 -43.70 14.55
CA LYS A 532 10.65 -43.05 13.23
C LYS A 532 10.28 -44.00 12.10
N ASN A 533 10.87 -45.21 12.10
CA ASN A 533 10.64 -46.17 11.01
C ASN A 533 9.22 -46.76 11.08
N ALA A 534 8.70 -47.03 12.27
CA ALA A 534 7.33 -47.50 12.45
C ALA A 534 6.30 -46.49 11.91
N VAL A 535 6.48 -45.19 12.15
CA VAL A 535 5.60 -44.15 11.62
C VAL A 535 5.74 -44.05 10.09
N ARG A 536 6.93 -44.14 9.54
CA ARG A 536 7.13 -44.17 8.08
C ARG A 536 6.42 -45.33 7.39
N GLU A 537 6.50 -46.54 7.98
CA GLU A 537 5.77 -47.71 7.50
C GLU A 537 4.26 -47.50 7.61
N ALA A 538 3.79 -46.94 8.73
CA ALA A 538 2.38 -46.62 8.92
C ALA A 538 1.87 -45.60 7.88
N LEU A 539 2.61 -44.56 7.62
CA LEU A 539 2.25 -43.56 6.57
C LEU A 539 2.15 -44.22 5.19
N ALA A 540 3.11 -45.08 4.83
CA ALA A 540 3.09 -45.79 3.56
C ALA A 540 1.85 -46.70 3.39
N GLU A 541 1.42 -47.37 4.46
CA GLU A 541 0.24 -48.23 4.45
C GLU A 541 -1.09 -47.46 4.55
N ALA A 542 -1.10 -46.35 5.29
CA ALA A 542 -2.28 -45.53 5.50
C ALA A 542 -2.69 -44.74 4.21
N GLY A 543 -1.72 -44.43 3.36
CA GLY A 543 -1.89 -43.59 2.19
C GLY A 543 -1.97 -42.10 2.53
N ALA A 544 -1.18 -41.30 1.84
CA ALA A 544 -1.16 -39.86 2.04
C ALA A 544 -2.35 -39.16 1.39
N VAL A 545 -2.82 -38.13 2.06
CA VAL A 545 -3.75 -37.12 1.54
C VAL A 545 -3.02 -35.79 1.56
N LEU A 546 -2.89 -35.16 0.40
CA LEU A 546 -2.30 -33.83 0.28
C LEU A 546 -3.30 -32.79 0.74
N LEU A 547 -2.86 -31.82 1.52
CA LEU A 547 -3.63 -30.70 2.04
C LEU A 547 -3.06 -29.40 1.51
N GLN A 548 -3.94 -28.52 1.04
CA GLN A 548 -3.60 -27.15 0.62
C GLN A 548 -4.15 -26.13 1.61
N PRO A 549 -3.43 -25.03 1.87
CA PRO A 549 -3.95 -23.95 2.69
C PRO A 549 -5.05 -23.19 1.95
N ILE A 550 -6.14 -22.94 2.63
CA ILE A 550 -7.24 -22.08 2.21
C ILE A 550 -7.10 -20.77 2.95
N MET A 551 -7.15 -19.69 2.20
CA MET A 551 -7.04 -18.33 2.70
C MET A 551 -8.40 -17.66 2.72
N ARG A 552 -8.68 -16.95 3.80
CA ARG A 552 -9.77 -15.97 3.85
C ARG A 552 -9.26 -14.69 3.19
N VAL A 553 -9.97 -14.26 2.17
CA VAL A 553 -9.58 -13.12 1.34
C VAL A 553 -10.65 -12.04 1.44
N HIS A 554 -10.23 -10.84 1.83
CA HIS A 554 -11.05 -9.63 1.83
C HIS A 554 -10.64 -8.77 0.64
N ILE A 555 -11.52 -8.66 -0.34
CA ILE A 555 -11.27 -7.88 -1.56
C ILE A 555 -11.98 -6.54 -1.42
N HIS A 556 -11.23 -5.46 -1.41
CA HIS A 556 -11.72 -4.09 -1.35
C HIS A 556 -11.82 -3.52 -2.75
N VAL A 557 -13.02 -3.14 -3.16
CA VAL A 557 -13.27 -2.62 -4.51
C VAL A 557 -14.29 -1.49 -4.50
N PRO A 558 -14.18 -0.54 -5.44
CA PRO A 558 -15.30 0.35 -5.71
C PRO A 558 -16.57 -0.46 -6.03
N SER A 559 -17.71 -0.09 -5.43
CA SER A 559 -18.97 -0.87 -5.45
C SER A 559 -19.45 -1.21 -6.87
N VAL A 560 -19.10 -0.40 -7.87
CA VAL A 560 -19.40 -0.64 -9.28
C VAL A 560 -18.81 -1.95 -9.82
N PHE A 561 -17.75 -2.47 -9.19
CA PHE A 561 -17.06 -3.69 -9.63
C PHE A 561 -17.45 -4.95 -8.85
N THR A 562 -18.16 -4.82 -7.72
CA THR A 562 -18.46 -5.94 -6.81
C THR A 562 -19.16 -7.11 -7.52
N GLY A 563 -20.17 -6.81 -8.36
CA GLY A 563 -20.88 -7.84 -9.12
C GLY A 563 -20.00 -8.60 -10.12
N GLY A 564 -18.95 -7.97 -10.64
CA GLY A 564 -17.99 -8.58 -11.54
C GLY A 564 -17.03 -9.57 -10.89
N LEU A 565 -16.92 -9.58 -9.55
CA LEU A 565 -16.00 -10.47 -8.83
C LEU A 565 -16.56 -11.90 -8.67
N VAL A 566 -17.87 -12.07 -8.70
CA VAL A 566 -18.52 -13.39 -8.55
C VAL A 566 -17.98 -14.43 -9.55
N PRO A 567 -17.99 -14.18 -10.87
CA PRO A 567 -17.43 -15.12 -11.83
C PRO A 567 -15.90 -15.29 -11.69
N VAL A 568 -15.17 -14.24 -11.28
CA VAL A 568 -13.71 -14.27 -11.07
C VAL A 568 -13.37 -15.28 -9.97
N VAL A 569 -13.98 -15.11 -8.78
CA VAL A 569 -13.74 -15.96 -7.62
C VAL A 569 -14.21 -17.41 -7.89
N SER A 570 -15.35 -17.58 -8.52
CA SER A 570 -15.87 -18.92 -8.88
C SER A 570 -14.95 -19.64 -9.87
N GLY A 571 -14.35 -18.92 -10.83
CA GLY A 571 -13.37 -19.46 -11.76
C GLY A 571 -12.08 -19.96 -11.09
N MET A 572 -11.72 -19.37 -9.94
CA MET A 572 -10.58 -19.75 -9.10
C MET A 572 -10.94 -20.84 -8.06
N LYS A 573 -12.09 -21.49 -8.19
CA LYS A 573 -12.62 -22.48 -7.24
C LYS A 573 -12.82 -21.92 -5.83
N GLY A 574 -13.05 -20.61 -5.73
CA GLY A 574 -13.28 -19.93 -4.45
C GLY A 574 -14.70 -20.10 -3.95
N GLN A 575 -14.85 -20.09 -2.64
CA GLN A 575 -16.15 -20.05 -1.96
C GLN A 575 -16.45 -18.60 -1.57
N ILE A 576 -17.51 -18.04 -2.11
CA ILE A 576 -17.99 -16.69 -1.77
C ILE A 576 -18.67 -16.77 -0.40
N LEU A 577 -18.25 -15.92 0.53
CA LEU A 577 -18.87 -15.76 1.84
C LEU A 577 -19.90 -14.64 1.84
N GLY A 578 -19.65 -13.55 1.13
CA GLY A 578 -20.55 -12.42 1.01
C GLY A 578 -19.84 -11.16 0.54
N PHE A 579 -20.58 -10.07 0.51
CA PHE A 579 -20.02 -8.73 0.33
C PHE A 579 -20.93 -7.71 1.03
N GLU A 580 -20.31 -6.63 1.49
CA GLU A 580 -21.00 -5.54 2.15
C GLU A 580 -20.29 -4.20 1.89
N ALA A 581 -21.03 -3.10 2.08
CA ALA A 581 -20.44 -1.77 1.99
C ALA A 581 -19.33 -1.62 3.06
N GLU A 582 -18.17 -1.09 2.66
CA GLU A 582 -17.05 -0.87 3.56
C GLU A 582 -17.39 0.26 4.54
N VAL A 583 -17.32 -0.04 5.84
CA VAL A 583 -17.69 0.92 6.88
C VAL A 583 -16.75 2.12 6.87
N GLY A 584 -17.33 3.32 6.79
CA GLY A 584 -16.59 4.59 6.81
C GLY A 584 -15.89 4.94 5.51
N VAL A 585 -16.12 4.21 4.41
CA VAL A 585 -15.50 4.48 3.10
C VAL A 585 -16.57 4.57 2.02
N ALA A 586 -16.80 5.76 1.49
CA ALA A 586 -17.84 6.00 0.50
C ALA A 586 -17.57 5.26 -0.81
N GLY A 587 -18.59 4.56 -1.35
CA GLY A 587 -18.54 3.92 -2.65
C GLY A 587 -17.63 2.71 -2.77
N TRP A 588 -17.26 2.09 -1.63
CA TRP A 588 -16.46 0.87 -1.59
C TRP A 588 -17.20 -0.27 -0.93
N ASP A 589 -16.94 -1.48 -1.41
CA ASP A 589 -17.41 -2.73 -0.83
C ASP A 589 -16.22 -3.61 -0.42
N VAL A 590 -16.45 -4.42 0.59
CA VAL A 590 -15.58 -5.55 0.96
C VAL A 590 -16.26 -6.83 0.50
N PHE A 591 -15.59 -7.57 -0.36
CA PHE A 591 -16.02 -8.86 -0.86
C PHE A 591 -15.23 -9.96 -0.17
N GLU A 592 -15.90 -10.81 0.61
CA GLU A 592 -15.27 -11.90 1.37
C GLU A 592 -15.35 -13.23 0.64
N THR A 593 -14.22 -13.93 0.59
CA THR A 593 -14.14 -15.25 -0.05
C THR A 593 -13.08 -16.14 0.59
N LEU A 594 -13.26 -17.46 0.45
CA LEU A 594 -12.21 -18.44 0.72
C LEU A 594 -11.59 -18.87 -0.61
N LEU A 595 -10.27 -18.80 -0.70
CA LEU A 595 -9.51 -19.17 -1.89
C LEU A 595 -8.31 -20.06 -1.52
N PRO A 596 -7.97 -21.06 -2.36
CA PRO A 596 -6.68 -21.74 -2.24
C PRO A 596 -5.52 -20.73 -2.31
N MET A 597 -4.48 -20.92 -1.51
CA MET A 597 -3.31 -20.04 -1.54
C MET A 597 -2.67 -19.98 -2.94
N SER A 598 -2.70 -21.05 -3.69
CA SER A 598 -2.22 -21.11 -5.08
C SER A 598 -2.96 -20.18 -6.04
N ALA A 599 -4.19 -19.78 -5.73
CA ALA A 599 -4.98 -18.86 -6.56
C ALA A 599 -4.68 -17.38 -6.32
N GLN A 600 -3.83 -17.03 -5.33
CA GLN A 600 -3.54 -15.62 -5.00
C GLN A 600 -2.88 -14.85 -6.15
N ASP A 601 -1.99 -15.49 -6.89
CA ASP A 601 -1.31 -14.88 -8.03
C ASP A 601 -2.29 -14.58 -9.17
N ASP A 602 -3.19 -15.51 -9.47
CA ASP A 602 -4.23 -15.32 -10.47
C ASP A 602 -5.22 -14.24 -10.02
N LEU A 603 -5.56 -14.21 -8.72
CA LEU A 603 -6.41 -13.16 -8.16
C LEU A 603 -5.77 -11.78 -8.34
N CYS A 604 -4.49 -11.61 -8.05
CA CYS A 604 -3.80 -10.33 -8.19
C CYS A 604 -3.89 -9.78 -9.62
N ASN A 605 -3.61 -10.63 -10.62
CA ASN A 605 -3.65 -10.25 -12.02
C ASN A 605 -5.08 -10.00 -12.52
N THR A 606 -6.02 -10.87 -12.14
CA THR A 606 -7.42 -10.79 -12.59
C THR A 606 -8.15 -9.62 -11.94
N LEU A 607 -7.90 -9.36 -10.64
CA LEU A 607 -8.47 -8.23 -9.92
C LEU A 607 -8.06 -6.89 -10.54
N ALA A 608 -6.78 -6.73 -10.88
CA ALA A 608 -6.31 -5.53 -11.55
C ALA A 608 -7.04 -5.28 -12.88
N SER A 609 -7.31 -6.33 -13.65
CA SER A 609 -8.07 -6.23 -14.89
C SER A 609 -9.56 -5.95 -14.64
N ALA A 610 -10.19 -6.67 -13.72
CA ALA A 610 -11.62 -6.58 -13.42
C ALA A 610 -12.01 -5.23 -12.79
N THR A 611 -11.09 -4.57 -12.08
CA THR A 611 -11.33 -3.33 -11.34
C THR A 611 -10.61 -2.12 -11.92
N ARG A 612 -10.07 -2.23 -13.13
CA ARG A 612 -9.23 -1.19 -13.76
C ARG A 612 -8.07 -0.74 -12.87
N GLY A 613 -7.53 -1.66 -12.04
CA GLY A 613 -6.42 -1.41 -11.13
C GLY A 613 -6.78 -0.65 -9.84
N THR A 614 -8.05 -0.51 -9.51
CA THR A 614 -8.49 0.20 -8.29
C THR A 614 -8.65 -0.72 -7.09
N GLY A 615 -8.99 -1.99 -7.31
CA GLY A 615 -9.20 -2.97 -6.25
C GLY A 615 -7.89 -3.50 -5.66
N TRP A 616 -7.95 -3.91 -4.41
CA TRP A 616 -6.87 -4.57 -3.69
C TRP A 616 -7.46 -5.59 -2.72
N PHE A 617 -6.63 -6.45 -2.12
CA PHE A 617 -7.12 -7.45 -1.18
C PHE A 617 -6.15 -7.65 -0.01
N SER A 618 -6.64 -8.23 1.07
CA SER A 618 -5.85 -8.78 2.16
C SER A 618 -6.17 -10.26 2.34
N THR A 619 -5.27 -11.01 2.99
CA THR A 619 -5.44 -12.45 3.16
C THR A 619 -5.00 -12.90 4.53
N ASP A 620 -5.81 -13.79 5.14
CA ASP A 620 -5.51 -14.48 6.37
C ASP A 620 -5.64 -15.99 6.16
N PHE A 621 -4.84 -16.79 6.87
CA PHE A 621 -4.99 -18.22 6.85
C PHE A 621 -6.31 -18.64 7.52
N ASP A 622 -7.11 -19.48 6.86
CA ASP A 622 -8.36 -20.00 7.42
C ASP A 622 -8.20 -21.46 7.87
N HIS A 623 -7.98 -22.39 6.95
CA HIS A 623 -7.84 -23.80 7.25
C HIS A 623 -7.11 -24.57 6.14
N TYR A 624 -6.94 -25.87 6.33
CA TYR A 624 -6.43 -26.79 5.32
C TYR A 624 -7.55 -27.66 4.73
N GLU A 625 -7.60 -27.78 3.40
CA GLU A 625 -8.47 -28.69 2.66
C GLU A 625 -7.70 -29.72 1.83
N GLU A 626 -8.38 -30.81 1.44
CA GLU A 626 -7.80 -31.80 0.54
C GLU A 626 -7.51 -31.21 -0.82
N ALA A 627 -6.25 -31.30 -1.23
CA ALA A 627 -5.80 -30.85 -2.55
C ALA A 627 -5.92 -31.99 -3.57
N ARG A 628 -6.36 -31.65 -4.78
CA ARG A 628 -6.33 -32.61 -5.89
C ARG A 628 -4.93 -32.64 -6.50
N ARG A 629 -4.39 -33.84 -6.76
CA ARG A 629 -3.06 -33.99 -7.39
C ARG A 629 -2.93 -33.22 -8.72
N ALA A 630 -4.02 -33.06 -9.45
CA ALA A 630 -4.04 -32.30 -10.69
C ALA A 630 -3.77 -30.79 -10.49
N ASP A 631 -3.99 -30.25 -9.29
CA ASP A 631 -3.79 -28.83 -9.01
C ASP A 631 -2.30 -28.48 -8.80
N PHE A 632 -1.41 -29.49 -8.72
CA PHE A 632 0.04 -29.34 -8.45
C PHE A 632 0.93 -30.20 -9.37
N ALA A 633 0.40 -30.76 -10.45
CA ALA A 633 1.13 -31.65 -11.34
C ALA A 633 2.08 -30.94 -12.33
N GLU A 634 2.08 -29.60 -12.34
CA GLU A 634 2.89 -28.76 -13.24
C GLU A 634 3.87 -27.83 -12.51
N ALA A 635 4.12 -28.03 -11.21
CA ALA A 635 5.07 -27.23 -10.42
C ALA A 635 6.40 -27.97 -10.22
#